data_bc0d2034950c5dfe718ab4d8efaed5e6
#
_entry.id   bc0d2034950c5dfe718ab4d8efaed5e6
#
_cell.length_a   1.000
_cell.length_b   1.000
_cell.length_c   1.000
_cell.angle_alpha   90.00
_cell.angle_beta   90.00
_cell.angle_gamma   90.00
#
_symmetry.space_group_name_H-M   'P 1'
#
loop_
_entity.id
_entity.type
_entity.pdbx_description
1 polymer ?
#
loop_
_entity_poly.entity_id
_entity_poly.type
_entity_poly.pdbx_seq_one_letter_code
_entity_poly.pdbx_strand_id
1 'polypeptide(L)'
;MSALLLVLGICLVVFPVYAVADGEFATWTGVRVDWQLNPKVKFRGTFQARTQNGLREMERGRLNVGMNYRVLPLLQLKGYYELQYRDRGAAGWKIGHRYQAGFIVSGTRRNIRLGWRELLQHTFMGGTNDAQLRSRLRIAYEPVNWVVYPYFSVEAFQPVGDKAFFSLPRVRYRPGVRWPFSRKTALDVYYCRQYDVKRCLNILGLNLEIKL
;
A
#
# COMPACT_ATOMS: atom_id res chain seq x y z
N MET A 1 21.95 11.77 17.14
CA MET A 1 22.25 12.15 15.74
C MET A 1 22.83 11.00 14.91
N SER A 2 23.70 10.16 15.46
CA SER A 2 24.39 9.08 14.71
C SER A 2 23.48 7.96 14.18
N ALA A 3 22.42 7.56 14.88
CA ALA A 3 21.52 6.48 14.44
C ALA A 3 20.63 6.87 13.25
N LEU A 4 20.22 8.14 13.13
CA LEU A 4 19.45 8.65 12.00
C LEU A 4 20.27 8.65 10.71
N LEU A 5 21.54 9.07 10.82
CA LEU A 5 22.49 9.04 9.70
C LEU A 5 22.81 7.61 9.26
N LEU A 6 22.87 6.66 10.19
CA LEU A 6 23.14 5.26 9.90
C LEU A 6 21.94 4.59 9.21
N VAL A 7 20.70 4.87 9.63
CA VAL A 7 19.47 4.37 9.00
C VAL A 7 19.26 5.02 7.62
N LEU A 8 19.50 6.33 7.47
CA LEU A 8 19.50 6.98 6.15
C LEU A 8 20.61 6.43 5.26
N GLY A 9 21.81 6.21 5.80
CA GLY A 9 22.92 5.59 5.09
C GLY A 9 22.62 4.15 4.64
N ILE A 10 22.02 3.32 5.49
CA ILE A 10 21.62 1.95 5.15
C ILE A 10 20.49 1.98 4.10
N CYS A 11 19.51 2.87 4.22
CA CYS A 11 18.47 3.05 3.20
C CYS A 11 19.07 3.53 1.86
N LEU A 12 20.10 4.37 1.85
CA LEU A 12 20.76 4.84 0.64
C LEU A 12 21.72 3.81 0.05
N VAL A 13 22.40 2.99 0.87
CA VAL A 13 23.39 2.00 0.42
C VAL A 13 22.75 0.68 0.00
N VAL A 14 21.61 0.30 0.61
CA VAL A 14 20.86 -0.94 0.26
C VAL A 14 20.01 -0.76 -1.01
N PHE A 15 19.81 0.49 -1.47
CA PHE A 15 19.24 0.74 -2.80
C PHE A 15 20.39 0.97 -3.80
N PRO A 16 20.85 -0.08 -4.51
CA PRO A 16 21.81 0.13 -5.57
C PRO A 16 21.18 1.09 -6.59
N VAL A 17 21.95 2.09 -6.95
CA VAL A 17 21.64 3.08 -8.00
C VAL A 17 21.26 2.42 -9.34
N TYR A 18 21.55 1.14 -9.52
CA TYR A 18 21.10 0.26 -10.61
C TYR A 18 19.57 0.09 -10.73
N ALA A 19 18.81 0.48 -9.69
CA ALA A 19 17.33 0.35 -9.71
C ALA A 19 16.64 1.38 -10.61
N VAL A 20 17.33 2.40 -11.09
CA VAL A 20 16.75 3.49 -11.90
C VAL A 20 16.83 3.19 -13.41
N ALA A 21 17.71 2.29 -13.84
CA ALA A 21 17.98 2.07 -15.26
C ALA A 21 16.91 1.23 -16.00
N ASP A 22 16.23 0.28 -15.31
CA ASP A 22 15.28 -0.64 -15.95
C ASP A 22 13.90 -0.60 -15.28
N GLY A 23 13.02 0.28 -15.71
CA GLY A 23 11.63 0.29 -15.26
C GLY A 23 10.94 1.63 -15.43
N GLU A 24 9.67 1.59 -15.77
CA GLU A 24 8.84 2.78 -15.82
C GLU A 24 8.78 3.45 -14.45
N PHE A 25 8.90 4.78 -14.44
CA PHE A 25 8.71 5.57 -13.23
C PHE A 25 7.26 6.04 -13.11
N ALA A 26 6.69 5.92 -11.91
CA ALA A 26 5.32 6.32 -11.61
C ALA A 26 5.25 7.01 -10.25
N THR A 27 4.18 7.77 -10.00
CA THR A 27 3.87 8.29 -8.67
C THR A 27 2.48 7.88 -8.20
N TRP A 28 2.38 7.65 -6.90
CA TRP A 28 1.12 7.39 -6.22
C TRP A 28 0.93 8.41 -5.11
N THR A 29 0.05 9.36 -5.33
CA THR A 29 -0.29 10.39 -4.35
C THR A 29 -1.69 10.15 -3.80
N GLY A 30 -1.89 10.41 -2.51
CA GLY A 30 -3.21 10.18 -1.93
C GLY A 30 -3.44 10.82 -0.57
N VAL A 31 -4.70 10.78 -0.18
CA VAL A 31 -5.16 11.19 1.15
C VAL A 31 -5.92 10.04 1.77
N ARG A 32 -5.63 9.73 3.03
CA ARG A 32 -6.33 8.76 3.85
C ARG A 32 -6.98 9.45 5.03
N VAL A 33 -8.25 9.18 5.24
CA VAL A 33 -8.99 9.64 6.42
C VAL A 33 -9.42 8.41 7.21
N ASP A 34 -9.03 8.36 8.47
CA ASP A 34 -9.42 7.35 9.45
C ASP A 34 -10.35 7.99 10.48
N TRP A 35 -11.60 7.51 10.56
CA TRP A 35 -12.56 7.92 11.57
C TRP A 35 -12.78 6.78 12.57
N GLN A 36 -12.41 7.03 13.83
CA GLN A 36 -12.55 6.07 14.93
C GLN A 36 -13.92 6.24 15.58
N LEU A 37 -14.88 5.37 15.25
CA LEU A 37 -16.21 5.41 15.83
C LEU A 37 -16.21 4.96 17.31
N ASN A 38 -15.51 3.85 17.60
CA ASN A 38 -15.32 3.32 18.95
C ASN A 38 -14.03 2.47 18.99
N PRO A 39 -13.59 1.94 20.16
CA PRO A 39 -12.35 1.17 20.25
C PRO A 39 -12.24 -0.04 19.33
N LYS A 40 -13.38 -0.59 18.86
CA LYS A 40 -13.43 -1.77 17.99
C LYS A 40 -13.65 -1.43 16.51
N VAL A 41 -14.35 -0.33 16.20
CA VAL A 41 -14.79 0.02 14.84
C VAL A 41 -14.08 1.27 14.36
N LYS A 42 -13.44 1.16 13.19
CA LYS A 42 -12.83 2.27 12.49
C LYS A 42 -13.23 2.27 11.01
N PHE A 43 -13.74 3.38 10.54
CA PHE A 43 -13.97 3.64 9.13
C PHE A 43 -12.72 4.24 8.48
N ARG A 44 -12.53 3.94 7.21
CA ARG A 44 -11.41 4.44 6.42
C ARG A 44 -11.87 4.84 5.04
N GLY A 45 -11.56 6.08 4.67
CA GLY A 45 -11.62 6.57 3.31
C GLY A 45 -10.20 6.76 2.77
N THR A 46 -9.97 6.45 1.50
CA THR A 46 -8.68 6.74 0.83
C THR A 46 -8.96 7.16 -0.60
N PHE A 47 -8.53 8.36 -0.95
CA PHE A 47 -8.42 8.79 -2.34
C PHE A 47 -6.97 8.65 -2.79
N GLN A 48 -6.73 8.15 -4.00
CA GLN A 48 -5.38 8.06 -4.55
C GLN A 48 -5.40 8.28 -6.06
N ALA A 49 -4.49 9.14 -6.51
CA ALA A 49 -4.14 9.35 -7.90
C ALA A 49 -2.83 8.62 -8.23
N ARG A 50 -2.73 8.07 -9.44
CA ARG A 50 -1.55 7.36 -9.93
C ARG A 50 -1.20 7.86 -11.31
N THR A 51 0.08 8.11 -11.52
CA THR A 51 0.62 8.47 -12.83
C THR A 51 1.42 7.29 -13.41
N GLN A 52 1.72 7.40 -14.68
CA GLN A 52 2.61 6.50 -15.45
C GLN A 52 3.49 7.33 -16.39
N ASN A 53 4.37 6.67 -17.15
CA ASN A 53 5.22 7.30 -18.18
C ASN A 53 6.02 8.51 -17.65
N GLY A 54 6.68 8.35 -16.49
CA GLY A 54 7.50 9.41 -15.90
C GLY A 54 6.70 10.65 -15.47
N LEU A 55 5.48 10.49 -14.95
CA LEU A 55 4.54 11.55 -14.50
C LEU A 55 3.75 12.24 -15.63
N ARG A 56 3.94 11.89 -16.88
CA ARG A 56 3.31 12.57 -18.01
C ARG A 56 1.82 12.24 -18.17
N GLU A 57 1.42 11.06 -17.68
CA GLU A 57 0.06 10.56 -17.88
C GLU A 57 -0.56 10.09 -16.58
N MET A 58 -1.86 10.34 -16.43
CA MET A 58 -2.65 9.80 -15.34
C MET A 58 -3.03 8.34 -15.67
N GLU A 59 -2.59 7.39 -14.85
CA GLU A 59 -2.98 5.99 -15.02
C GLU A 59 -4.35 5.70 -14.41
N ARG A 60 -4.59 6.25 -13.20
CA ARG A 60 -5.76 5.88 -12.42
C ARG A 60 -6.07 6.86 -11.30
N GLY A 61 -7.37 7.17 -11.14
CA GLY A 61 -7.95 7.66 -9.89
C GLY A 61 -8.66 6.53 -9.15
N ARG A 62 -8.59 6.50 -7.83
CA ARG A 62 -9.35 5.53 -7.03
C ARG A 62 -9.86 6.12 -5.73
N LEU A 63 -11.08 5.76 -5.36
CA LEU A 63 -11.69 6.03 -4.07
C LEU A 63 -11.95 4.69 -3.39
N ASN A 64 -11.38 4.49 -2.21
CA ASN A 64 -11.56 3.28 -1.42
C ASN A 64 -12.20 3.66 -0.08
N VAL A 65 -13.31 3.03 0.26
CA VAL A 65 -14.02 3.22 1.52
C VAL A 65 -14.25 1.87 2.19
N GLY A 66 -14.19 1.84 3.52
CA GLY A 66 -14.42 0.59 4.23
C GLY A 66 -14.27 0.70 5.72
N MET A 67 -14.37 -0.47 6.35
CA MET A 67 -14.39 -0.61 7.79
C MET A 67 -13.29 -1.59 8.25
N ASN A 68 -12.73 -1.31 9.41
CA ASN A 68 -11.88 -2.23 10.15
C ASN A 68 -12.58 -2.52 11.49
N TYR A 69 -12.72 -3.80 11.80
CA TYR A 69 -13.30 -4.27 13.04
C TYR A 69 -12.27 -5.04 13.87
N ARG A 70 -11.96 -4.58 15.07
CA ARG A 70 -11.01 -5.22 15.97
C ARG A 70 -11.71 -6.35 16.72
N VAL A 71 -11.42 -7.59 16.37
CA VAL A 71 -11.94 -8.80 17.03
C VAL A 71 -11.15 -9.08 18.29
N LEU A 72 -9.81 -9.06 18.17
CA LEU A 72 -8.85 -9.29 19.26
C LEU A 72 -7.82 -8.18 19.27
N PRO A 73 -7.04 -8.00 20.34
CA PRO A 73 -5.99 -6.98 20.39
C PRO A 73 -5.02 -7.02 19.20
N LEU A 74 -4.71 -8.22 18.69
CA LEU A 74 -3.81 -8.43 17.56
C LEU A 74 -4.53 -8.61 16.22
N LEU A 75 -5.85 -8.97 16.21
CA LEU A 75 -6.61 -9.35 15.02
C LEU A 75 -7.67 -8.31 14.66
N GLN A 76 -7.63 -7.83 13.42
CA GLN A 76 -8.66 -6.96 12.85
C GLN A 76 -9.18 -7.53 11.54
N LEU A 77 -10.50 -7.60 11.40
CA LEU A 77 -11.17 -7.86 10.13
C LEU A 77 -11.27 -6.58 9.32
N LYS A 78 -11.31 -6.71 8.01
CA LYS A 78 -11.36 -5.60 7.04
C LYS A 78 -12.35 -5.88 5.94
N GLY A 79 -13.18 -4.89 5.63
CA GLY A 79 -14.05 -4.88 4.47
C GLY A 79 -13.94 -3.55 3.76
N TYR A 80 -13.69 -3.54 2.44
CA TYR A 80 -13.55 -2.33 1.64
C TYR A 80 -14.26 -2.46 0.30
N TYR A 81 -14.77 -1.35 -0.16
CA TYR A 81 -15.18 -1.12 -1.53
C TYR A 81 -14.28 -0.06 -2.16
N GLU A 82 -13.86 -0.29 -3.40
CA GLU A 82 -13.00 0.63 -4.15
C GLU A 82 -13.60 0.90 -5.52
N LEU A 83 -13.88 2.17 -5.80
CA LEU A 83 -14.21 2.67 -7.10
C LEU A 83 -12.91 3.10 -7.79
N GLN A 84 -12.70 2.63 -9.02
CA GLN A 84 -11.53 2.96 -9.83
C GLN A 84 -11.97 3.59 -11.14
N TYR A 85 -11.29 4.66 -11.53
CA TYR A 85 -11.36 5.24 -12.86
C TYR A 85 -9.96 5.09 -13.47
N ARG A 86 -9.84 4.23 -14.46
CA ARG A 86 -8.53 3.80 -14.97
C ARG A 86 -8.46 3.93 -16.48
N ASP A 87 -7.32 4.47 -16.95
CA ASP A 87 -6.95 4.41 -18.37
C ASP A 87 -6.59 2.99 -18.78
N ARG A 88 -7.17 2.54 -19.90
CA ARG A 88 -6.95 1.24 -20.51
C ARG A 88 -6.30 1.37 -21.89
N GLY A 89 -5.62 2.48 -22.15
CA GLY A 89 -5.00 2.78 -23.44
C GLY A 89 -6.03 2.92 -24.54
N ALA A 90 -5.92 2.13 -25.62
CA ALA A 90 -6.83 2.18 -26.76
C ALA A 90 -8.32 1.98 -26.40
N ALA A 91 -8.63 1.31 -25.28
CA ALA A 91 -10.00 1.13 -24.79
C ALA A 91 -10.54 2.34 -24.00
N GLY A 92 -9.74 3.40 -23.84
CA GLY A 92 -10.08 4.61 -23.10
C GLY A 92 -10.25 4.40 -21.60
N TRP A 93 -10.82 5.38 -20.95
CA TRP A 93 -11.07 5.37 -19.52
C TRP A 93 -12.24 4.48 -19.15
N LYS A 94 -12.05 3.60 -18.18
CA LYS A 94 -13.07 2.67 -17.69
C LYS A 94 -13.26 2.79 -16.20
N ILE A 95 -14.52 2.66 -15.76
CA ILE A 95 -14.89 2.53 -14.36
C ILE A 95 -14.75 1.06 -13.95
N GLY A 96 -14.19 0.83 -12.78
CA GLY A 96 -14.06 -0.48 -12.18
C GLY A 96 -14.48 -0.48 -10.71
N HIS A 97 -15.08 -1.57 -10.29
CA HIS A 97 -15.53 -1.82 -8.94
C HIS A 97 -14.68 -2.93 -8.33
N ARG A 98 -14.20 -2.71 -7.10
CA ARG A 98 -13.41 -3.71 -6.39
C ARG A 98 -13.92 -3.89 -4.98
N TYR A 99 -14.20 -5.12 -4.62
CA TYR A 99 -14.53 -5.54 -3.27
C TYR A 99 -13.30 -6.18 -2.63
N GLN A 100 -13.09 -5.93 -1.35
CA GLN A 100 -11.96 -6.46 -0.61
C GLN A 100 -12.44 -6.89 0.78
N ALA A 101 -12.14 -8.12 1.15
CA ALA A 101 -12.40 -8.63 2.49
C ALA A 101 -11.17 -9.39 2.99
N GLY A 102 -10.94 -9.36 4.30
CA GLY A 102 -9.82 -10.08 4.88
C GLY A 102 -9.48 -9.63 6.29
N PHE A 103 -8.25 -9.84 6.68
CA PHE A 103 -7.80 -9.55 8.03
C PHE A 103 -6.37 -8.98 8.07
N ILE A 104 -6.02 -8.43 9.22
CA ILE A 104 -4.66 -8.11 9.62
C ILE A 104 -4.40 -8.65 11.03
N VAL A 105 -3.28 -9.35 11.18
CA VAL A 105 -2.68 -9.66 12.47
C VAL A 105 -1.50 -8.73 12.66
N SER A 106 -1.46 -8.00 13.77
CA SER A 106 -0.33 -7.10 14.05
C SER A 106 -0.05 -6.98 15.53
N GLY A 107 1.22 -6.97 15.88
CA GLY A 107 1.70 -6.82 17.24
C GLY A 107 2.91 -5.91 17.32
N THR A 108 3.12 -5.31 18.47
CA THR A 108 4.29 -4.47 18.76
C THR A 108 5.03 -5.07 19.95
N ARG A 109 6.34 -5.29 19.78
CA ARG A 109 7.23 -5.69 20.88
C ARG A 109 8.39 -4.72 20.92
N ARG A 110 8.60 -4.09 22.08
CA ARG A 110 9.51 -2.95 22.21
C ARG A 110 9.13 -1.87 21.18
N ASN A 111 10.02 -1.52 20.28
CA ASN A 111 9.82 -0.48 19.25
C ASN A 111 9.58 -1.07 17.85
N ILE A 112 9.43 -2.39 17.74
CA ILE A 112 9.24 -3.08 16.46
C ILE A 112 7.79 -3.51 16.36
N ARG A 113 7.10 -3.04 15.32
CA ARG A 113 5.76 -3.48 14.93
C ARG A 113 5.85 -4.42 13.74
N LEU A 114 5.30 -5.61 13.92
CA LEU A 114 5.08 -6.57 12.83
C LEU A 114 3.62 -6.61 12.46
N GLY A 115 3.33 -6.76 11.18
CA GLY A 115 1.98 -6.87 10.68
C GLY A 115 1.91 -7.81 9.47
N TRP A 116 0.98 -8.74 9.50
CA TRP A 116 0.61 -9.59 8.39
C TRP A 116 -0.83 -9.31 7.98
N ARG A 117 -1.06 -9.07 6.71
CA ARG A 117 -2.38 -8.76 6.15
C ARG A 117 -2.70 -9.68 4.99
N GLU A 118 -3.88 -10.28 5.03
CA GLU A 118 -4.49 -11.00 3.92
C GLU A 118 -5.76 -10.28 3.46
N LEU A 119 -5.89 -10.09 2.15
CA LEU A 119 -7.09 -9.53 1.52
C LEU A 119 -7.43 -10.32 0.28
N LEU A 120 -8.63 -10.90 0.25
CA LEU A 120 -9.27 -11.34 -0.97
C LEU A 120 -9.81 -10.11 -1.70
N GLN A 121 -9.42 -9.93 -2.94
CA GLN A 121 -9.88 -8.85 -3.81
C GLN A 121 -10.62 -9.41 -5.00
N HIS A 122 -11.76 -8.84 -5.28
CA HIS A 122 -12.56 -9.15 -6.46
C HIS A 122 -12.80 -7.88 -7.25
N THR A 123 -12.39 -7.85 -8.52
CA THR A 123 -12.43 -6.65 -9.38
C THR A 123 -13.26 -6.89 -10.60
N PHE A 124 -14.22 -6.00 -10.84
CA PHE A 124 -15.04 -5.95 -12.06
C PHE A 124 -14.67 -4.68 -12.84
N MET A 125 -14.24 -4.82 -14.08
CA MET A 125 -13.86 -3.67 -14.91
C MET A 125 -13.95 -4.02 -16.41
N GLY A 126 -14.78 -3.28 -17.13
CA GLY A 126 -14.88 -3.40 -18.59
C GLY A 126 -15.18 -4.83 -19.07
N GLY A 127 -16.11 -5.53 -18.39
CA GLY A 127 -16.49 -6.92 -18.73
C GLY A 127 -15.52 -8.00 -18.21
N THR A 128 -14.38 -7.61 -17.59
CA THR A 128 -13.46 -8.57 -16.98
C THR A 128 -13.75 -8.73 -15.49
N ASN A 129 -13.59 -9.97 -15.02
CA ASN A 129 -13.76 -10.38 -13.63
C ASN A 129 -12.47 -11.01 -13.15
N ASP A 130 -11.85 -10.42 -12.14
CA ASP A 130 -10.54 -10.84 -11.63
C ASP A 130 -10.57 -10.96 -10.11
N ALA A 131 -10.25 -12.15 -9.60
CA ALA A 131 -10.14 -12.44 -8.18
C ALA A 131 -8.68 -12.74 -7.84
N GLN A 132 -8.18 -12.12 -6.75
CA GLN A 132 -6.81 -12.33 -6.29
C GLN A 132 -6.70 -12.26 -4.78
N LEU A 133 -5.83 -13.08 -4.21
CA LEU A 133 -5.38 -12.98 -2.85
C LEU A 133 -4.19 -12.03 -2.78
N ARG A 134 -4.18 -11.18 -1.76
CA ARG A 134 -3.15 -10.16 -1.56
C ARG A 134 -2.58 -10.25 -0.16
N SER A 135 -1.41 -10.85 -0.07
CA SER A 135 -0.66 -11.08 1.17
C SER A 135 0.37 -9.98 1.38
N ARG A 136 0.41 -9.37 2.55
CA ARG A 136 1.42 -8.34 2.88
C ARG A 136 2.01 -8.55 4.26
N LEU A 137 3.33 -8.63 4.30
CA LEU A 137 4.13 -8.51 5.53
C LEU A 137 4.67 -7.09 5.65
N ARG A 138 4.67 -6.55 6.86
CA ARG A 138 5.24 -5.23 7.17
C ARG A 138 5.98 -5.29 8.49
N ILE A 139 7.17 -4.73 8.51
CA ILE A 139 7.94 -4.41 9.71
C ILE A 139 8.08 -2.90 9.80
N ALA A 140 7.87 -2.33 10.97
CA ALA A 140 8.08 -0.90 11.23
C ALA A 140 8.85 -0.73 12.54
N TYR A 141 9.73 0.26 12.57
CA TYR A 141 10.46 0.66 13.77
C TYR A 141 9.88 1.98 14.27
N GLU A 142 9.29 1.95 15.47
CA GLU A 142 8.51 3.05 16.05
C GLU A 142 9.05 3.43 17.45
N PRO A 143 10.29 3.95 17.58
CA PRO A 143 10.84 4.36 18.87
C PRO A 143 10.17 5.62 19.40
N VAL A 144 10.06 5.73 20.74
CA VAL A 144 9.29 6.77 21.42
C VAL A 144 9.77 8.20 21.09
N ASN A 145 11.08 8.39 20.89
CA ASN A 145 11.67 9.72 20.74
C ASN A 145 12.03 10.07 19.28
N TRP A 146 11.53 9.33 18.31
CA TRP A 146 11.79 9.62 16.90
C TRP A 146 10.66 10.42 16.26
N VAL A 147 11.03 11.31 15.35
CA VAL A 147 10.10 12.14 14.58
C VAL A 147 9.53 11.35 13.40
N VAL A 148 10.28 10.37 12.88
CA VAL A 148 9.89 9.57 11.72
C VAL A 148 10.01 8.08 12.04
N TYR A 149 9.11 7.27 11.48
CA TYR A 149 9.05 5.83 11.69
C TYR A 149 9.33 5.10 10.39
N PRO A 150 10.55 4.57 10.22
CA PRO A 150 10.87 3.79 9.04
C PRO A 150 10.14 2.44 9.03
N TYR A 151 9.84 1.97 7.85
CA TYR A 151 9.23 0.66 7.67
C TYR A 151 9.66 0.02 6.35
N PHE A 152 9.47 -1.29 6.30
CA PHE A 152 9.59 -2.08 5.10
C PHE A 152 8.38 -3.00 4.96
N SER A 153 7.89 -3.20 3.75
CA SER A 153 6.85 -4.20 3.49
C SER A 153 7.05 -4.92 2.17
N VAL A 154 6.71 -6.20 2.19
CA VAL A 154 6.62 -7.04 0.99
C VAL A 154 5.16 -7.40 0.78
N GLU A 155 4.69 -7.31 -0.46
CA GLU A 155 3.32 -7.62 -0.82
C GLU A 155 3.29 -8.49 -2.07
N ALA A 156 2.64 -9.65 -1.96
CA ALA A 156 2.45 -10.63 -3.02
C ALA A 156 1.00 -10.65 -3.48
N PHE A 157 0.80 -10.97 -4.76
CA PHE A 157 -0.53 -11.08 -5.37
C PHE A 157 -0.63 -12.44 -6.03
N GLN A 158 -1.65 -13.21 -5.65
CA GLN A 158 -1.95 -14.54 -6.17
C GLN A 158 -3.31 -14.54 -6.85
N PRO A 159 -3.47 -14.99 -8.09
CA PRO A 159 -4.77 -15.19 -8.71
C PRO A 159 -5.55 -16.28 -7.97
N VAL A 160 -6.86 -16.14 -7.89
CA VAL A 160 -7.78 -17.11 -7.27
C VAL A 160 -8.71 -17.64 -8.35
N GLY A 161 -8.87 -18.97 -8.41
CA GLY A 161 -9.80 -19.60 -9.36
C GLY A 161 -9.16 -20.20 -10.62
N ASP A 162 -7.88 -19.91 -10.88
CA ASP A 162 -7.14 -20.46 -12.02
C ASP A 162 -6.18 -21.58 -11.61
N LYS A 163 -5.77 -22.40 -12.59
CA LYS A 163 -4.73 -23.44 -12.43
C LYS A 163 -3.39 -22.89 -11.97
N ALA A 164 -3.22 -21.57 -11.97
CA ALA A 164 -2.02 -20.83 -11.56
C ALA A 164 -2.06 -20.33 -10.10
N PHE A 165 -2.82 -20.97 -9.20
CA PHE A 165 -2.94 -20.55 -7.79
C PHE A 165 -1.59 -20.36 -7.07
N PHE A 166 -0.56 -21.14 -7.43
CA PHE A 166 0.79 -21.00 -6.88
C PHE A 166 1.67 -19.98 -7.62
N SER A 167 1.16 -19.29 -8.65
CA SER A 167 1.93 -18.24 -9.32
C SER A 167 1.89 -16.94 -8.54
N LEU A 168 3.00 -16.19 -8.57
CA LEU A 168 3.13 -14.86 -8.01
C LEU A 168 3.33 -13.84 -9.14
N PRO A 169 2.28 -13.51 -9.90
CA PRO A 169 2.40 -12.62 -11.06
C PRO A 169 2.81 -11.19 -10.69
N ARG A 170 2.69 -10.83 -9.40
CA ARG A 170 3.09 -9.52 -8.91
C ARG A 170 3.65 -9.59 -7.50
N VAL A 171 4.82 -8.95 -7.31
CA VAL A 171 5.42 -8.73 -6.00
C VAL A 171 5.80 -7.26 -5.87
N ARG A 172 5.65 -6.70 -4.67
CA ARG A 172 6.04 -5.33 -4.33
C ARG A 172 6.93 -5.29 -3.12
N TYR A 173 8.01 -4.58 -3.21
CA TYR A 173 8.89 -4.23 -2.10
C TYR A 173 8.72 -2.74 -1.83
N ARG A 174 8.44 -2.39 -0.58
CA ARG A 174 8.11 -1.01 -0.21
C ARG A 174 8.84 -0.61 1.07
N PRO A 175 10.05 -0.06 0.99
CA PRO A 175 10.61 0.76 2.03
C PRO A 175 9.90 2.12 2.09
N GLY A 176 9.78 2.68 3.29
CA GLY A 176 9.15 3.97 3.47
C GLY A 176 9.37 4.52 4.87
N VAL A 177 8.97 5.76 5.04
CA VAL A 177 8.97 6.46 6.31
C VAL A 177 7.60 7.08 6.56
N ARG A 178 7.14 6.97 7.79
CA ARG A 178 5.94 7.64 8.26
C ARG A 178 6.33 8.76 9.20
N TRP A 179 5.93 9.99 8.88
CA TRP A 179 6.20 11.18 9.67
C TRP A 179 4.90 11.71 10.28
N PRO A 180 4.62 11.44 11.58
CA PRO A 180 3.50 12.04 12.30
C PRO A 180 3.89 13.45 12.75
N PHE A 181 3.51 14.46 11.98
CA PHE A 181 3.80 15.86 12.31
C PHE A 181 2.75 16.47 13.26
N SER A 182 1.63 15.77 13.50
CA SER A 182 0.69 16.10 14.57
C SER A 182 0.03 14.83 15.13
N ARG A 183 -0.76 14.99 16.22
CA ARG A 183 -1.53 13.87 16.80
C ARG A 183 -2.55 13.30 15.81
N LYS A 184 -3.06 14.13 14.90
CA LYS A 184 -4.11 13.77 13.94
C LYS A 184 -3.61 13.57 12.52
N THR A 185 -2.43 14.08 12.18
CA THR A 185 -1.92 14.06 10.80
C THR A 185 -0.53 13.44 10.70
N ALA A 186 -0.32 12.67 9.64
CA ALA A 186 0.97 12.09 9.31
C ALA A 186 1.18 12.07 7.79
N LEU A 187 2.43 12.17 7.37
CA LEU A 187 2.85 11.96 5.99
C LEU A 187 3.51 10.60 5.86
N ASP A 188 3.10 9.81 4.89
CA ASP A 188 3.69 8.52 4.54
C ASP A 188 4.37 8.64 3.18
N VAL A 189 5.70 8.59 3.17
CA VAL A 189 6.54 8.67 1.97
C VAL A 189 7.20 7.33 1.76
N TYR A 190 7.11 6.77 0.57
CA TYR A 190 7.71 5.49 0.27
C TYR A 190 8.17 5.38 -1.17
N TYR A 191 9.19 4.58 -1.36
CA TYR A 191 9.53 4.02 -2.65
C TYR A 191 8.90 2.62 -2.75
N CYS A 192 8.46 2.24 -3.94
CA CYS A 192 7.93 0.89 -4.18
C CYS A 192 8.48 0.35 -5.50
N ARG A 193 9.21 -0.74 -5.39
CA ARG A 193 9.60 -1.54 -6.55
C ARG A 193 8.55 -2.63 -6.76
N GLN A 194 7.88 -2.59 -7.91
CA GLN A 194 6.88 -3.57 -8.30
C GLN A 194 7.40 -4.40 -9.46
N TYR A 195 7.39 -5.71 -9.28
CA TYR A 195 7.67 -6.68 -10.31
C TYR A 195 6.35 -7.31 -10.75
N ASP A 196 6.01 -7.12 -12.01
CA ASP A 196 4.95 -7.82 -12.73
C ASP A 196 5.59 -8.81 -13.71
N VAL A 197 4.86 -9.83 -14.19
CA VAL A 197 5.36 -10.81 -15.16
C VAL A 197 5.96 -10.15 -16.41
N LYS A 198 5.44 -9.00 -16.81
CA LYS A 198 5.80 -8.33 -18.09
C LYS A 198 6.56 -7.01 -17.91
N ARG A 199 6.63 -6.46 -16.70
CA ARG A 199 7.24 -5.14 -16.48
C ARG A 199 7.69 -4.92 -15.04
N CYS A 200 8.63 -4.03 -14.88
CA CYS A 200 9.08 -3.52 -13.59
C CYS A 200 8.68 -2.06 -13.44
N LEU A 201 8.15 -1.67 -12.29
CA LEU A 201 7.77 -0.28 -11.99
C LEU A 201 8.52 0.22 -10.79
N ASN A 202 9.05 1.44 -10.93
CA ASN A 202 9.61 2.24 -9.84
C ASN A 202 8.57 3.28 -9.44
N ILE A 203 8.11 3.26 -8.20
CA ILE A 203 6.99 4.07 -7.78
C ILE A 203 7.41 4.90 -6.57
N LEU A 204 7.28 6.22 -6.67
CA LEU A 204 7.33 7.11 -5.53
C LEU A 204 5.92 7.32 -4.98
N GLY A 205 5.73 7.06 -3.70
CA GLY A 205 4.43 7.23 -3.05
C GLY A 205 4.42 8.31 -2.00
N LEU A 206 3.36 9.11 -1.99
CA LEU A 206 3.12 10.18 -1.03
C LEU A 206 1.67 10.09 -0.55
N ASN A 207 1.44 9.85 0.75
CA ASN A 207 0.10 9.81 1.29
C ASN A 207 -0.02 10.70 2.53
N LEU A 208 -1.01 11.57 2.54
CA LEU A 208 -1.42 12.31 3.74
C LEU A 208 -2.39 11.43 4.54
N GLU A 209 -2.13 11.24 5.81
CA GLU A 209 -2.99 10.50 6.73
C GLU A 209 -3.64 11.46 7.72
N ILE A 210 -4.97 11.41 7.84
CA ILE A 210 -5.77 12.23 8.75
C ILE A 210 -6.55 11.31 9.67
N LYS A 211 -6.55 11.57 10.96
CA LYS A 211 -7.33 10.86 11.99
C LYS A 211 -8.39 11.80 12.58
N LEU A 212 -9.63 11.35 12.57
CA LEU A 212 -10.78 12.03 13.14
C LEU A 212 -11.28 11.27 14.39
#